data_01aacd03da7e5fc8d0ac729e95a73351
#
_entry.id   01aacd03da7e5fc8d0ac729e95a73351
#
_cell.length_a   1.000
_cell.length_b   1.000
_cell.length_c   1.000
_cell.angle_alpha   90.00
_cell.angle_beta   90.00
_cell.angle_gamma   90.00
#
_symmetry.space_group_name_H-M   'P 1'
#
loop_
_entity.id
_entity.type
_entity.pdbx_description
1 polymer ?
#
loop_
_entity_poly.entity_id
_entity_poly.type
_entity_poly.pdbx_seq_one_letter_code
_entity_poly.pdbx_strand_id
1 'polypeptide(L)'
;MQLIINIVFLVVLAIAFLGFWGLYLYLWKPKKLWPAWLGYILVVAGWFCAVRYYFLYQVDLYGTPWYEWLNLFRTESYGVVFAIFLCIPVFIVLALIYALVNRISHKLPVEERTGRRAFFRTVGTLVPLAAMGGAGYAAYEGQREIVVTHESFGYTNLPPGLVDYKIVQLSDIHIGPSIDLDDFDEILRLALLEHPNRVVITGDLIDKIQWLPEVCDRLKVFAKQIPDGVDYILGNHEFHHDVNKIVDDIKTKTPLNVLINDNIQIMGGKQPVYIAGVSYDNERRKENREAMIDKALSGIPNNAFVILLAHHPEFFDEAIERNVPLTL
;
A
#
# COMPACT_ATOMS: atom_id res chain seq x y z
N MET A 1 14.20 -17.07 -3.02
CA MET A 1 14.46 -16.27 -1.80
C MET A 1 13.15 -15.87 -1.13
N GLN A 2 12.20 -15.28 -1.85
CA GLN A 2 10.90 -14.82 -1.31
C GLN A 2 10.08 -15.94 -0.63
N LEU A 3 9.99 -17.13 -1.23
CA LEU A 3 9.29 -18.26 -0.64
C LEU A 3 9.83 -18.65 0.75
N ILE A 4 11.16 -18.62 0.92
CA ILE A 4 11.81 -18.93 2.20
C ILE A 4 11.46 -17.85 3.23
N ILE A 5 11.51 -16.58 2.84
CA ILE A 5 11.15 -15.45 3.71
C ILE A 5 9.70 -15.59 4.18
N ASN A 6 8.80 -15.91 3.29
CA ASN A 6 7.37 -16.06 3.60
C ASN A 6 7.10 -17.26 4.51
N ILE A 7 7.78 -18.41 4.29
CA ILE A 7 7.69 -19.57 5.17
C ILE A 7 8.21 -19.22 6.57
N VAL A 8 9.37 -18.56 6.66
CA VAL A 8 9.94 -18.11 7.93
C VAL A 8 8.98 -17.18 8.65
N PHE A 9 8.38 -16.21 7.94
CA PHE A 9 7.39 -15.31 8.50
C PHE A 9 6.18 -16.06 9.07
N LEU A 10 5.59 -16.98 8.32
CA LEU A 10 4.47 -17.81 8.78
C LEU A 10 4.83 -18.67 10.00
N VAL A 11 6.03 -19.25 10.03
CA VAL A 11 6.52 -20.02 11.17
C VAL A 11 6.71 -19.13 12.40
N VAL A 12 7.31 -17.96 12.25
CA VAL A 12 7.48 -16.97 13.34
C VAL A 12 6.12 -16.53 13.89
N LEU A 13 5.16 -16.28 13.01
CA LEU A 13 3.80 -15.95 13.41
C LEU A 13 3.13 -17.10 14.20
N ALA A 14 3.26 -18.34 13.74
CA ALA A 14 2.75 -19.52 14.44
C ALA A 14 3.36 -19.65 15.84
N ILE A 15 4.67 -19.49 15.95
CA ILE A 15 5.38 -19.55 17.24
C ILE A 15 4.90 -18.42 18.16
N ALA A 16 4.73 -17.21 17.64
CA ALA A 16 4.21 -16.08 18.40
C ALA A 16 2.79 -16.35 18.93
N PHE A 17 1.90 -16.89 18.11
CA PHE A 17 0.55 -17.29 18.51
C PHE A 17 0.54 -18.40 19.57
N LEU A 18 1.32 -19.45 19.37
CA LEU A 18 1.43 -20.54 20.33
C LEU A 18 2.06 -20.08 21.65
N GLY A 19 3.07 -19.18 21.58
CA GLY A 19 3.68 -18.57 22.74
C GLY A 19 2.70 -17.69 23.52
N PHE A 20 1.92 -16.87 22.82
CA PHE A 20 0.86 -16.06 23.41
C PHE A 20 -0.18 -16.94 24.10
N TRP A 21 -0.62 -18.00 23.44
CA TRP A 21 -1.55 -18.97 24.00
C TRP A 21 -1.00 -19.68 25.23
N GLY A 22 0.23 -20.16 25.17
CA GLY A 22 0.90 -20.80 26.30
C GLY A 22 1.05 -19.85 27.49
N LEU A 23 1.43 -18.58 27.24
CA LEU A 23 1.54 -17.55 28.25
C LEU A 23 0.17 -17.20 28.86
N TYR A 24 -0.88 -17.12 28.02
CA TYR A 24 -2.26 -16.96 28.47
C TYR A 24 -2.68 -18.08 29.43
N LEU A 25 -2.47 -19.35 29.05
CA LEU A 25 -2.80 -20.49 29.91
C LEU A 25 -2.02 -20.49 31.23
N TYR A 26 -0.72 -20.15 31.16
CA TYR A 26 0.15 -20.05 32.33
C TYR A 26 -0.30 -19.00 33.32
N LEU A 27 -0.59 -17.79 32.84
CA LEU A 27 -0.95 -16.65 33.69
C LEU A 27 -2.38 -16.77 34.23
N TRP A 28 -3.30 -17.19 33.39
CA TRP A 28 -4.72 -17.16 33.75
C TRP A 28 -5.18 -18.45 34.42
N LYS A 29 -4.50 -19.59 34.24
CA LYS A 29 -4.89 -20.89 34.78
C LYS A 29 -6.44 -21.03 34.83
N PRO A 30 -7.12 -20.98 33.68
CA PRO A 30 -8.56 -20.84 33.64
C PRO A 30 -9.24 -22.05 34.30
N LYS A 31 -10.08 -21.81 35.30
CA LYS A 31 -10.86 -22.86 35.94
C LYS A 31 -11.98 -23.43 35.06
N LYS A 32 -12.38 -22.66 34.04
CA LYS A 32 -13.36 -23.03 33.00
C LYS A 32 -12.71 -23.01 31.67
N LEU A 33 -13.02 -23.98 30.81
CA LEU A 33 -12.41 -24.14 29.48
C LEU A 33 -12.86 -23.08 28.45
N TRP A 34 -14.01 -22.43 28.63
CA TRP A 34 -14.54 -21.51 27.64
C TRP A 34 -13.63 -20.30 27.32
N PRO A 35 -12.95 -19.64 28.30
CA PRO A 35 -11.99 -18.58 27.97
C PRO A 35 -10.77 -19.13 27.21
N ALA A 36 -10.44 -20.41 27.46
CA ALA A 36 -9.40 -21.11 26.73
C ALA A 36 -9.80 -21.35 25.26
N TRP A 37 -11.04 -21.74 25.02
CA TRP A 37 -11.55 -21.90 23.65
C TRP A 37 -11.60 -20.57 22.88
N LEU A 38 -11.97 -19.45 23.54
CA LEU A 38 -11.93 -18.14 22.90
C LEU A 38 -10.52 -17.76 22.43
N GLY A 39 -9.52 -17.95 23.29
CA GLY A 39 -8.12 -17.71 22.92
C GLY A 39 -7.67 -18.64 21.77
N TYR A 40 -8.08 -19.89 21.78
CA TYR A 40 -7.80 -20.81 20.68
C TYR A 40 -8.44 -20.36 19.37
N ILE A 41 -9.71 -19.93 19.40
CA ILE A 41 -10.41 -19.39 18.22
C ILE A 41 -9.67 -18.15 17.68
N LEU A 42 -9.23 -17.23 18.54
CA LEU A 42 -8.46 -16.06 18.11
C LEU A 42 -7.12 -16.42 17.45
N VAL A 43 -6.40 -17.43 18.01
CA VAL A 43 -5.17 -17.95 17.42
C VAL A 43 -5.44 -18.55 16.04
N VAL A 44 -6.49 -19.37 15.92
CA VAL A 44 -6.86 -20.02 14.65
C VAL A 44 -7.31 -18.98 13.62
N ALA A 45 -8.11 -17.98 14.03
CA ALA A 45 -8.54 -16.91 13.16
C ALA A 45 -7.34 -16.08 12.65
N GLY A 46 -6.42 -15.70 13.53
CA GLY A 46 -5.21 -14.99 13.14
C GLY A 46 -4.30 -15.78 12.20
N TRP A 47 -4.16 -17.09 12.47
CA TRP A 47 -3.45 -18.00 11.59
C TRP A 47 -4.11 -18.10 10.22
N PHE A 48 -5.43 -18.24 10.18
CA PHE A 48 -6.22 -18.25 8.95
C PHE A 48 -6.02 -16.95 8.14
N CYS A 49 -6.05 -15.80 8.81
CA CYS A 49 -5.80 -14.51 8.17
C CYS A 49 -4.38 -14.44 7.56
N ALA A 50 -3.37 -14.93 8.28
CA ALA A 50 -1.99 -14.97 7.79
C ALA A 50 -1.82 -15.92 6.59
N VAL A 51 -2.46 -17.09 6.63
CA VAL A 51 -2.47 -18.07 5.52
C VAL A 51 -3.19 -17.49 4.31
N ARG A 52 -4.33 -16.84 4.51
CA ARG A 52 -5.06 -16.14 3.45
C ARG A 52 -4.19 -15.07 2.78
N TYR A 53 -3.53 -14.20 3.57
CA TYR A 53 -2.60 -13.20 3.06
C TYR A 53 -1.53 -13.86 2.18
N TYR A 54 -0.90 -14.92 2.68
CA TYR A 54 0.12 -15.66 1.93
C TYR A 54 -0.41 -16.19 0.59
N PHE A 55 -1.58 -16.85 0.60
CA PHE A 55 -2.13 -17.44 -0.62
C PHE A 55 -2.56 -16.39 -1.64
N LEU A 56 -3.21 -15.31 -1.24
CA LEU A 56 -3.60 -14.24 -2.15
C LEU A 56 -2.41 -13.50 -2.75
N TYR A 57 -1.30 -13.42 -2.00
CA TYR A 57 -0.09 -12.75 -2.47
C TYR A 57 0.76 -13.63 -3.39
N GLN A 58 0.89 -14.92 -3.08
CA GLN A 58 1.83 -15.83 -3.73
C GLN A 58 1.20 -16.76 -4.76
N VAL A 59 -0.08 -17.09 -4.58
CA VAL A 59 -0.80 -18.03 -5.45
C VAL A 59 -1.89 -17.28 -6.20
N ASP A 60 -1.86 -17.41 -7.53
CA ASP A 60 -2.92 -16.82 -8.35
C ASP A 60 -4.19 -17.66 -8.28
N LEU A 61 -5.13 -17.16 -7.50
CA LEU A 61 -6.46 -17.75 -7.33
C LEU A 61 -7.56 -16.85 -7.91
N TYR A 62 -7.20 -15.71 -8.51
CA TYR A 62 -8.17 -14.76 -9.07
C TYR A 62 -9.10 -15.45 -10.06
N GLY A 63 -10.40 -15.12 -9.97
CA GLY A 63 -11.43 -15.78 -10.79
C GLY A 63 -11.81 -17.19 -10.37
N THR A 64 -11.26 -17.74 -9.30
CA THR A 64 -11.65 -19.02 -8.73
C THR A 64 -12.63 -18.85 -7.57
N PRO A 65 -13.51 -19.85 -7.27
CA PRO A 65 -14.38 -19.80 -6.10
C PRO A 65 -13.62 -19.66 -4.77
N TRP A 66 -12.36 -20.13 -4.73
CA TRP A 66 -11.50 -19.98 -3.56
C TRP A 66 -11.07 -18.53 -3.34
N TYR A 67 -10.80 -17.80 -4.41
CA TYR A 67 -10.47 -16.38 -4.32
C TYR A 67 -11.63 -15.58 -3.72
N GLU A 68 -12.84 -15.75 -4.25
CA GLU A 68 -14.04 -15.07 -3.75
C GLU A 68 -14.28 -15.35 -2.26
N TRP A 69 -14.18 -16.63 -1.87
CA TRP A 69 -14.32 -17.01 -0.47
C TRP A 69 -13.23 -16.41 0.43
N LEU A 70 -11.97 -16.43 -0.02
CA LEU A 70 -10.86 -15.84 0.71
C LEU A 70 -10.93 -14.31 0.72
N ASN A 71 -11.44 -13.71 -0.34
CA ASN A 71 -11.57 -12.26 -0.45
C ASN A 71 -12.66 -11.67 0.46
N LEU A 72 -13.62 -12.51 0.92
CA LEU A 72 -14.64 -12.10 1.89
C LEU A 72 -14.05 -11.44 3.15
N PHE A 73 -12.85 -11.85 3.56
CA PHE A 73 -12.13 -11.32 4.74
C PHE A 73 -10.86 -10.57 4.35
N ARG A 74 -10.82 -9.99 3.16
CA ARG A 74 -9.60 -9.36 2.60
C ARG A 74 -9.00 -8.30 3.52
N THR A 75 -9.79 -7.37 3.92
CA THR A 75 -9.38 -6.19 4.69
C THR A 75 -9.09 -6.54 6.15
N GLU A 76 -9.93 -7.39 6.72
CA GLU A 76 -9.84 -7.79 8.12
C GLU A 76 -8.57 -8.59 8.42
N SER A 77 -8.03 -9.29 7.42
CA SER A 77 -6.81 -10.08 7.60
C SER A 77 -5.61 -9.22 7.92
N TYR A 78 -5.43 -8.10 7.24
CA TYR A 78 -4.32 -7.17 7.51
C TYR A 78 -4.47 -6.54 8.89
N GLY A 79 -5.66 -6.04 9.21
CA GLY A 79 -5.95 -5.43 10.51
C GLY A 79 -5.69 -6.39 11.66
N VAL A 80 -6.13 -7.64 11.54
CA VAL A 80 -5.93 -8.68 12.57
C VAL A 80 -4.44 -9.03 12.74
N VAL A 81 -3.71 -9.24 11.65
CA VAL A 81 -2.27 -9.55 11.72
C VAL A 81 -1.51 -8.38 12.35
N PHE A 82 -1.77 -7.15 11.93
CA PHE A 82 -1.13 -5.96 12.48
C PHE A 82 -1.46 -5.76 13.98
N ALA A 83 -2.74 -5.93 14.37
CA ALA A 83 -3.15 -5.84 15.76
C ALA A 83 -2.45 -6.86 16.65
N ILE A 84 -2.24 -8.09 16.16
CA ILE A 84 -1.52 -9.13 16.89
C ILE A 84 -0.08 -8.71 17.15
N PHE A 85 0.62 -8.19 16.14
CA PHE A 85 1.98 -7.68 16.30
C PHE A 85 2.07 -6.57 17.34
N LEU A 86 1.10 -5.65 17.36
CA LEU A 86 1.05 -4.58 18.37
C LEU A 86 0.69 -5.10 19.77
N CYS A 87 -0.17 -6.13 19.87
CA CYS A 87 -0.60 -6.67 21.15
C CYS A 87 0.48 -7.52 21.84
N ILE A 88 1.38 -8.17 21.10
CA ILE A 88 2.43 -9.02 21.67
C ILE A 88 3.32 -8.27 22.68
N PRO A 89 3.93 -7.11 22.36
CA PRO A 89 4.73 -6.36 23.32
C PRO A 89 3.93 -5.91 24.55
N VAL A 90 2.72 -5.40 24.31
CA VAL A 90 1.82 -4.97 25.41
C VAL A 90 1.51 -6.12 26.35
N PHE A 91 1.22 -7.29 25.81
CA PHE A 91 0.93 -8.48 26.59
C PHE A 91 2.13 -8.98 27.40
N ILE A 92 3.33 -8.94 26.79
CA ILE A 92 4.57 -9.27 27.49
C ILE A 92 4.80 -8.33 28.68
N VAL A 93 4.64 -7.01 28.49
CA VAL A 93 4.75 -6.02 29.56
C VAL A 93 3.74 -6.27 30.66
N LEU A 94 2.49 -6.51 30.32
CA LEU A 94 1.45 -6.83 31.30
C LEU A 94 1.75 -8.12 32.06
N ALA A 95 2.30 -9.14 31.40
CA ALA A 95 2.70 -10.39 32.01
C ALA A 95 3.87 -10.21 32.99
N LEU A 96 4.86 -9.39 32.63
CA LEU A 96 5.99 -9.04 33.50
C LEU A 96 5.53 -8.26 34.74
N ILE A 97 4.65 -7.26 34.52
CA ILE A 97 4.05 -6.50 35.63
C ILE A 97 3.27 -7.43 36.56
N TYR A 98 2.44 -8.32 36.00
CA TYR A 98 1.70 -9.31 36.79
C TYR A 98 2.65 -10.22 37.59
N ALA A 99 3.71 -10.75 36.97
CA ALA A 99 4.68 -11.60 37.63
C ALA A 99 5.39 -10.86 38.77
N LEU A 100 5.82 -9.60 38.55
CA LEU A 100 6.44 -8.75 39.53
C LEU A 100 5.49 -8.46 40.71
N VAL A 101 4.30 -8.00 40.42
CA VAL A 101 3.25 -7.71 41.43
C VAL A 101 2.92 -8.98 42.22
N ASN A 102 2.81 -10.11 41.57
CA ASN A 102 2.53 -11.38 42.25
C ASN A 102 3.67 -11.82 43.17
N ARG A 103 4.95 -11.55 42.77
CA ARG A 103 6.15 -11.83 43.58
C ARG A 103 6.21 -10.95 44.84
N ILE A 104 5.91 -9.65 44.68
CA ILE A 104 5.96 -8.69 45.79
C ILE A 104 4.77 -8.91 46.76
N SER A 105 3.64 -9.35 46.27
CA SER A 105 2.38 -9.41 47.02
C SER A 105 2.10 -10.76 47.70
N HIS A 106 3.11 -11.62 47.85
CA HIS A 106 2.94 -12.88 48.58
C HIS A 106 2.45 -12.70 50.03
N LYS A 107 2.64 -11.52 50.62
CA LYS A 107 2.28 -11.18 52.00
C LYS A 107 0.87 -10.58 52.15
N LEU A 108 0.11 -10.38 51.07
CA LEU A 108 -1.19 -9.73 51.13
C LEU A 108 -2.34 -10.71 51.35
N PRO A 109 -3.48 -10.22 51.97
CA PRO A 109 -4.68 -11.02 52.19
C PRO A 109 -5.23 -11.68 50.90
N VAL A 110 -5.86 -12.86 51.04
CA VAL A 110 -6.35 -13.65 49.90
C VAL A 110 -7.36 -12.88 49.03
N GLU A 111 -8.20 -12.06 49.67
CA GLU A 111 -9.22 -11.24 49.00
C GLU A 111 -8.61 -10.22 48.05
N GLU A 112 -7.56 -9.50 48.46
CA GLU A 112 -6.87 -8.54 47.61
C GLU A 112 -6.11 -9.19 46.45
N ARG A 113 -5.64 -10.43 46.66
CA ARG A 113 -5.02 -11.20 45.56
C ARG A 113 -6.04 -11.62 44.49
N THR A 114 -7.28 -11.88 44.93
CA THR A 114 -8.36 -12.29 44.01
C THR A 114 -8.85 -11.13 43.15
N GLY A 115 -9.03 -9.95 43.73
CA GLY A 115 -9.44 -8.74 43.03
C GLY A 115 -8.42 -8.33 41.98
N ARG A 116 -7.11 -8.35 42.30
CA ARG A 116 -6.02 -8.03 41.34
C ARG A 116 -5.93 -9.05 40.22
N ARG A 117 -6.08 -10.34 40.52
CA ARG A 117 -6.12 -11.38 39.45
C ARG A 117 -7.30 -11.15 38.52
N ALA A 118 -8.46 -10.76 39.05
CA ALA A 118 -9.62 -10.42 38.25
C ALA A 118 -9.31 -9.21 37.33
N PHE A 119 -8.73 -8.14 37.90
CA PHE A 119 -8.32 -6.96 37.13
C PHE A 119 -7.38 -7.30 35.97
N PHE A 120 -6.25 -7.98 36.25
CA PHE A 120 -5.29 -8.35 35.19
C PHE A 120 -5.90 -9.28 34.14
N ARG A 121 -6.82 -10.18 34.54
CA ARG A 121 -7.56 -11.02 33.59
C ARG A 121 -8.45 -10.17 32.70
N THR A 122 -9.21 -9.25 33.26
CA THR A 122 -10.11 -8.39 32.50
C THR A 122 -9.34 -7.51 31.54
N VAL A 123 -8.32 -6.79 32.02
CA VAL A 123 -7.48 -5.92 31.18
C VAL A 123 -6.75 -6.72 30.12
N GLY A 124 -6.11 -7.84 30.50
CA GLY A 124 -5.38 -8.70 29.58
C GLY A 124 -6.25 -9.43 28.54
N THR A 125 -7.58 -9.45 28.73
CA THR A 125 -8.51 -9.98 27.74
C THR A 125 -9.14 -8.88 26.90
N LEU A 126 -9.61 -7.80 27.53
CA LEU A 126 -10.35 -6.73 26.86
C LEU A 126 -9.44 -5.85 25.99
N VAL A 127 -8.21 -5.56 26.44
CA VAL A 127 -7.30 -4.69 25.69
C VAL A 127 -6.90 -5.32 24.34
N PRO A 128 -6.45 -6.57 24.27
CA PRO A 128 -6.18 -7.21 22.98
C PRO A 128 -7.43 -7.32 22.08
N LEU A 129 -8.58 -7.66 22.65
CA LEU A 129 -9.83 -7.75 21.89
C LEU A 129 -10.23 -6.39 21.30
N ALA A 130 -10.14 -5.32 22.10
CA ALA A 130 -10.44 -3.98 21.65
C ALA A 130 -9.44 -3.51 20.57
N ALA A 131 -8.14 -3.83 20.75
CA ALA A 131 -7.11 -3.51 19.76
C ALA A 131 -7.32 -4.27 18.45
N MET A 132 -7.64 -5.55 18.51
CA MET A 132 -7.93 -6.37 17.31
C MET A 132 -9.21 -5.88 16.60
N GLY A 133 -10.28 -5.62 17.37
CA GLY A 133 -11.53 -5.09 16.81
C GLY A 133 -11.36 -3.70 16.21
N GLY A 134 -10.64 -2.82 16.91
CA GLY A 134 -10.33 -1.47 16.42
C GLY A 134 -9.43 -1.47 15.19
N ALA A 135 -8.41 -2.32 15.16
CA ALA A 135 -7.52 -2.44 13.99
C ALA A 135 -8.24 -3.08 12.80
N GLY A 136 -9.07 -4.10 13.03
CA GLY A 136 -9.89 -4.70 11.97
C GLY A 136 -10.89 -3.68 11.40
N TYR A 137 -11.54 -2.91 12.25
CA TYR A 137 -12.45 -1.84 11.83
C TYR A 137 -11.71 -0.73 11.06
N ALA A 138 -10.58 -0.27 11.56
CA ALA A 138 -9.78 0.75 10.88
C ALA A 138 -9.25 0.28 9.52
N ALA A 139 -8.84 -0.99 9.41
CA ALA A 139 -8.43 -1.59 8.16
C ALA A 139 -9.60 -1.69 7.17
N TYR A 140 -10.78 -2.09 7.65
CA TYR A 140 -12.00 -2.19 6.85
C TYR A 140 -12.46 -0.84 6.30
N GLU A 141 -12.52 0.20 7.13
CA GLU A 141 -12.90 1.55 6.71
C GLU A 141 -11.83 2.19 5.80
N GLY A 142 -10.55 2.02 6.15
CA GLY A 142 -9.45 2.65 5.43
C GLY A 142 -9.21 2.13 4.00
N GLN A 143 -9.80 0.99 3.65
CA GLN A 143 -9.69 0.43 2.29
C GLN A 143 -10.97 0.55 1.46
N ARG A 144 -12.05 1.04 2.04
CA ARG A 144 -13.36 1.05 1.36
C ARG A 144 -13.64 2.30 0.56
N GLU A 145 -13.03 3.41 0.93
CA GLU A 145 -13.34 4.69 0.32
C GLU A 145 -12.17 5.17 -0.53
N ILE A 146 -12.37 5.19 -1.85
CA ILE A 146 -11.46 5.88 -2.77
C ILE A 146 -11.83 7.35 -2.71
N VAL A 147 -10.96 8.16 -2.13
CA VAL A 147 -11.17 9.60 -2.01
C VAL A 147 -10.53 10.30 -3.20
N VAL A 148 -11.33 11.06 -3.92
CA VAL A 148 -10.85 11.95 -4.98
C VAL A 148 -10.58 13.32 -4.37
N THR A 149 -9.34 13.80 -4.47
CA THR A 149 -8.94 15.14 -4.01
C THR A 149 -8.74 16.06 -5.21
N HIS A 150 -9.06 17.35 -5.04
CA HIS A 150 -8.92 18.35 -6.09
C HIS A 150 -7.95 19.43 -5.63
N GLU A 151 -6.88 19.60 -6.40
CA GLU A 151 -5.90 20.66 -6.18
C GLU A 151 -5.87 21.61 -7.37
N SER A 152 -5.70 22.90 -7.11
CA SER A 152 -5.64 23.94 -8.13
C SER A 152 -4.34 24.70 -8.04
N PHE A 153 -3.59 24.74 -9.15
CA PHE A 153 -2.31 25.43 -9.23
C PHE A 153 -2.45 26.68 -10.12
N GLY A 154 -2.09 27.84 -9.56
CA GLY A 154 -2.10 29.10 -10.28
C GLY A 154 -0.69 29.58 -10.61
N TYR A 155 -0.42 29.92 -11.86
CA TYR A 155 0.86 30.45 -12.32
C TYR A 155 0.67 31.78 -13.03
N THR A 156 1.55 32.74 -12.75
CA THR A 156 1.52 34.08 -13.39
C THR A 156 1.71 33.99 -14.91
N ASN A 157 2.52 33.01 -15.37
CA ASN A 157 2.85 32.81 -16.78
C ASN A 157 2.36 31.42 -17.24
N LEU A 158 1.11 31.07 -16.94
CA LEU A 158 0.53 29.81 -17.40
C LEU A 158 0.31 29.86 -18.90
N PRO A 159 0.77 28.86 -19.67
CA PRO A 159 0.43 28.74 -21.09
C PRO A 159 -1.10 28.73 -21.27
N PRO A 160 -1.65 29.48 -22.25
CA PRO A 160 -3.09 29.56 -22.43
C PRO A 160 -3.80 28.22 -22.60
N GLY A 161 -3.14 27.23 -23.16
CA GLY A 161 -3.67 25.88 -23.32
C GLY A 161 -3.82 25.10 -22.02
N LEU A 162 -3.20 25.56 -20.92
CA LEU A 162 -3.33 24.94 -19.60
C LEU A 162 -4.38 25.61 -18.70
N VAL A 163 -5.04 26.66 -19.17
CA VAL A 163 -6.16 27.24 -18.41
C VAL A 163 -7.29 26.21 -18.35
N ASP A 164 -7.75 25.91 -17.14
CA ASP A 164 -8.76 24.88 -16.85
C ASP A 164 -8.39 23.46 -17.34
N TYR A 165 -7.12 23.23 -17.62
CA TYR A 165 -6.63 21.91 -18.03
C TYR A 165 -6.58 20.99 -16.83
N LYS A 166 -7.32 19.89 -16.90
CA LYS A 166 -7.45 18.93 -15.82
C LYS A 166 -6.55 17.71 -16.04
N ILE A 167 -5.68 17.46 -15.08
CA ILE A 167 -4.86 16.24 -15.00
C ILE A 167 -5.37 15.40 -13.84
N VAL A 168 -5.68 14.14 -14.09
CA VAL A 168 -5.89 13.16 -13.02
C VAL A 168 -4.59 12.40 -12.79
N GLN A 169 -4.13 12.40 -11.55
CA GLN A 169 -2.97 11.63 -11.12
C GLN A 169 -3.43 10.35 -10.41
N LEU A 170 -2.89 9.22 -10.87
CA LEU A 170 -3.00 7.92 -10.24
C LEU A 170 -1.61 7.50 -9.76
N SER A 171 -1.44 7.27 -8.46
CA SER A 171 -0.16 6.88 -7.87
C SER A 171 -0.35 5.72 -6.91
N ASP A 172 0.67 4.86 -6.78
CA ASP A 172 0.73 3.85 -5.72
C ASP A 172 -0.50 2.94 -5.67
N ILE A 173 -0.99 2.52 -6.83
CA ILE A 173 -2.20 1.68 -6.92
C ILE A 173 -1.92 0.28 -6.35
N HIS A 174 -0.71 -0.26 -6.56
CA HIS A 174 -0.29 -1.56 -6.05
C HIS A 174 -1.28 -2.69 -6.37
N ILE A 175 -1.65 -2.81 -7.67
CA ILE A 175 -2.59 -3.85 -8.11
C ILE A 175 -2.06 -5.22 -7.73
N GLY A 176 -2.79 -5.87 -6.83
CA GLY A 176 -2.37 -7.12 -6.20
C GLY A 176 -3.41 -7.59 -5.19
N PRO A 177 -2.99 -8.26 -4.11
CA PRO A 177 -3.93 -8.82 -3.15
C PRO A 177 -4.77 -7.80 -2.37
N SER A 178 -4.32 -6.54 -2.29
CA SER A 178 -5.03 -5.47 -1.56
C SER A 178 -5.97 -4.68 -2.45
N ILE A 179 -5.52 -4.39 -3.66
CA ILE A 179 -6.29 -3.73 -4.71
C ILE A 179 -6.38 -4.72 -5.86
N ASP A 180 -7.52 -5.35 -6.01
CA ASP A 180 -7.73 -6.32 -7.08
C ASP A 180 -8.16 -5.65 -8.40
N LEU A 181 -8.45 -6.46 -9.40
CA LEU A 181 -8.81 -5.95 -10.73
C LEU A 181 -10.18 -5.26 -10.74
N ASP A 182 -11.09 -5.62 -9.85
CA ASP A 182 -12.39 -4.96 -9.72
C ASP A 182 -12.25 -3.60 -9.03
N ASP A 183 -11.38 -3.49 -8.01
CA ASP A 183 -11.01 -2.21 -7.41
C ASP A 183 -10.32 -1.30 -8.44
N PHE A 184 -9.46 -1.88 -9.28
CA PHE A 184 -8.81 -1.12 -10.35
C PHE A 184 -9.81 -0.59 -11.39
N ASP A 185 -10.82 -1.40 -11.77
CA ASP A 185 -11.91 -0.95 -12.63
C ASP A 185 -12.68 0.24 -12.02
N GLU A 186 -12.89 0.22 -10.69
CA GLU A 186 -13.52 1.34 -9.98
C GLU A 186 -12.64 2.59 -9.94
N ILE A 187 -11.32 2.45 -9.72
CA ILE A 187 -10.37 3.57 -9.79
C ILE A 187 -10.41 4.23 -11.18
N LEU A 188 -10.36 3.42 -12.24
CA LEU A 188 -10.43 3.92 -13.63
C LEU A 188 -11.78 4.60 -13.91
N ARG A 189 -12.88 4.04 -13.39
CA ARG A 189 -14.22 4.65 -13.52
C ARG A 189 -14.29 6.02 -12.83
N LEU A 190 -13.77 6.13 -11.61
CA LEU A 190 -13.72 7.40 -10.87
C LEU A 190 -12.85 8.43 -11.60
N ALA A 191 -11.71 8.02 -12.12
CA ALA A 191 -10.84 8.88 -12.91
C ALA A 191 -11.55 9.44 -14.16
N LEU A 192 -12.38 8.64 -14.85
CA LEU A 192 -13.18 9.09 -15.98
C LEU A 192 -14.29 10.09 -15.59
N LEU A 193 -14.90 9.91 -14.41
CA LEU A 193 -15.92 10.84 -13.92
C LEU A 193 -15.39 12.24 -13.66
N GLU A 194 -14.09 12.40 -13.44
CA GLU A 194 -13.44 13.69 -13.31
C GLU A 194 -13.32 14.44 -14.66
N HIS A 195 -13.64 13.81 -15.77
CA HIS A 195 -13.50 14.36 -17.13
C HIS A 195 -12.11 14.97 -17.36
N PRO A 196 -11.01 14.22 -17.18
CA PRO A 196 -9.67 14.74 -17.35
C PRO A 196 -9.37 15.03 -18.81
N ASN A 197 -8.53 16.03 -19.05
CA ASN A 197 -7.87 16.20 -20.34
C ASN A 197 -6.78 15.13 -20.50
N ARG A 198 -6.04 14.86 -19.44
CA ARG A 198 -4.93 13.92 -19.40
C ARG A 198 -4.91 13.14 -18.09
N VAL A 199 -4.38 11.94 -18.13
CA VAL A 199 -4.11 11.14 -16.92
C VAL A 199 -2.61 10.85 -16.83
N VAL A 200 -2.08 10.90 -15.62
CA VAL A 200 -0.68 10.51 -15.34
C VAL A 200 -0.68 9.39 -14.29
N ILE A 201 0.09 8.34 -14.55
CA ILE A 201 0.30 7.24 -13.61
C ILE A 201 1.74 7.35 -13.11
N THR A 202 1.89 7.73 -11.83
CA THR A 202 3.19 8.11 -11.27
C THR A 202 3.87 6.98 -10.50
N GLY A 203 3.80 5.76 -11.02
CA GLY A 203 4.54 4.60 -10.53
C GLY A 203 3.77 3.74 -9.55
N ASP A 204 4.38 2.62 -9.16
CA ASP A 204 3.86 1.61 -8.25
C ASP A 204 2.46 1.13 -8.66
N LEU A 205 2.32 0.82 -9.94
CA LEU A 205 1.06 0.40 -10.54
C LEU A 205 0.71 -1.04 -10.13
N ILE A 206 1.69 -1.95 -10.13
CA ILE A 206 1.44 -3.39 -10.05
C ILE A 206 2.36 -4.12 -9.07
N ASP A 207 1.76 -4.85 -8.13
CA ASP A 207 2.43 -5.75 -7.20
C ASP A 207 2.35 -7.22 -7.64
N LYS A 208 1.32 -7.58 -8.41
CA LYS A 208 1.12 -8.96 -8.87
C LYS A 208 1.32 -9.04 -10.38
N ILE A 209 2.56 -9.32 -10.78
CA ILE A 209 2.99 -9.33 -12.19
C ILE A 209 2.17 -10.30 -13.07
N GLN A 210 1.57 -11.32 -12.48
CA GLN A 210 0.69 -12.26 -13.20
C GLN A 210 -0.54 -11.59 -13.78
N TRP A 211 -0.98 -10.48 -13.19
CA TRP A 211 -2.15 -9.70 -13.64
C TRP A 211 -1.79 -8.61 -14.67
N LEU A 212 -0.52 -8.48 -15.03
CA LEU A 212 -0.09 -7.47 -16.00
C LEU A 212 -0.86 -7.52 -17.35
N PRO A 213 -1.18 -8.71 -17.92
CA PRO A 213 -1.97 -8.77 -19.14
C PRO A 213 -3.36 -8.13 -18.98
N GLU A 214 -4.08 -8.46 -17.90
CA GLU A 214 -5.41 -7.95 -17.60
C GLU A 214 -5.39 -6.45 -17.27
N VAL A 215 -4.32 -5.97 -16.62
CA VAL A 215 -4.08 -4.55 -16.37
C VAL A 215 -3.85 -3.81 -17.69
N CYS A 216 -3.04 -4.35 -18.60
CA CYS A 216 -2.83 -3.76 -19.92
C CYS A 216 -4.12 -3.68 -20.74
N ASP A 217 -4.97 -4.71 -20.69
CA ASP A 217 -6.26 -4.71 -21.41
C ASP A 217 -7.18 -3.60 -20.88
N ARG A 218 -7.25 -3.39 -19.57
CA ARG A 218 -8.03 -2.31 -18.95
C ARG A 218 -7.48 -0.94 -19.31
N LEU A 219 -6.17 -0.74 -19.18
CA LEU A 219 -5.50 0.51 -19.55
C LEU A 219 -5.68 0.85 -21.01
N LYS A 220 -5.67 -0.15 -21.91
CA LYS A 220 -5.91 0.03 -23.35
C LYS A 220 -7.31 0.57 -23.63
N VAL A 221 -8.32 0.11 -22.90
CA VAL A 221 -9.69 0.60 -23.05
C VAL A 221 -9.86 1.97 -22.42
N PHE A 222 -9.29 2.15 -21.23
CA PHE A 222 -9.33 3.41 -20.48
C PHE A 222 -8.68 4.55 -21.23
N ALA A 223 -7.45 4.37 -21.71
CA ALA A 223 -6.67 5.43 -22.33
C ALA A 223 -7.29 5.98 -23.63
N LYS A 224 -8.12 5.17 -24.33
CA LYS A 224 -8.86 5.64 -25.50
C LYS A 224 -9.95 6.66 -25.19
N GLN A 225 -10.33 6.79 -23.93
CA GLN A 225 -11.36 7.71 -23.44
C GLN A 225 -10.75 9.02 -22.91
N ILE A 226 -9.43 9.10 -22.80
CA ILE A 226 -8.72 10.28 -22.32
C ILE A 226 -8.29 11.12 -23.54
N PRO A 227 -8.79 12.36 -23.69
CA PRO A 227 -8.58 13.16 -24.89
C PRO A 227 -7.13 13.36 -25.30
N ASP A 228 -6.27 13.71 -24.34
CA ASP A 228 -4.86 14.03 -24.59
C ASP A 228 -3.90 12.87 -24.20
N GLY A 229 -4.48 11.72 -23.80
CA GLY A 229 -3.74 10.50 -23.53
C GLY A 229 -3.33 10.30 -22.07
N VAL A 230 -2.57 9.23 -21.85
CA VAL A 230 -2.12 8.77 -20.54
C VAL A 230 -0.61 8.61 -20.54
N ASP A 231 0.05 9.18 -19.53
CA ASP A 231 1.49 9.02 -19.34
C ASP A 231 1.77 8.12 -18.14
N TYR A 232 2.82 7.33 -18.21
CA TYR A 232 3.23 6.40 -17.18
C TYR A 232 4.71 6.52 -16.89
N ILE A 233 5.05 6.57 -15.61
CA ILE A 233 6.43 6.43 -15.12
C ILE A 233 6.54 5.23 -14.19
N LEU A 234 7.76 4.76 -13.95
CA LEU A 234 8.04 3.65 -13.06
C LEU A 234 8.17 4.12 -11.60
N GLY A 235 7.61 3.36 -10.67
CA GLY A 235 7.89 3.45 -9.25
C GLY A 235 8.90 2.38 -8.79
N ASN A 236 9.05 2.21 -7.49
CA ASN A 236 10.00 1.23 -6.94
C ASN A 236 9.49 -0.22 -6.99
N HIS A 237 8.18 -0.45 -6.98
CA HIS A 237 7.61 -1.79 -7.03
C HIS A 237 7.78 -2.46 -8.39
N GLU A 238 7.78 -1.71 -9.49
CA GLU A 238 8.10 -2.25 -10.80
C GLU A 238 9.49 -2.91 -10.83
N PHE A 239 10.46 -2.38 -10.07
CA PHE A 239 11.82 -2.95 -9.95
C PHE A 239 11.91 -4.18 -9.05
N HIS A 240 10.86 -4.51 -8.30
CA HIS A 240 10.77 -5.79 -7.59
C HIS A 240 10.44 -6.96 -8.52
N HIS A 241 10.06 -6.66 -9.77
CA HIS A 241 9.71 -7.60 -10.83
C HIS A 241 10.67 -7.49 -12.03
N ASP A 242 10.31 -8.14 -13.12
CA ASP A 242 10.98 -7.92 -14.40
C ASP A 242 10.48 -6.59 -15.02
N VAL A 243 11.18 -5.51 -14.68
CA VAL A 243 10.85 -4.16 -15.13
C VAL A 243 10.83 -4.04 -16.65
N ASN A 244 11.73 -4.75 -17.36
CA ASN A 244 11.77 -4.71 -18.82
C ASN A 244 10.49 -5.31 -19.41
N LYS A 245 10.02 -6.42 -18.85
CA LYS A 245 8.74 -7.03 -19.24
C LYS A 245 7.57 -6.09 -19.01
N ILE A 246 7.51 -5.39 -17.86
CA ILE A 246 6.46 -4.41 -17.59
C ILE A 246 6.46 -3.30 -18.61
N VAL A 247 7.63 -2.70 -18.88
CA VAL A 247 7.80 -1.62 -19.85
C VAL A 247 7.40 -2.06 -21.25
N ASP A 248 7.87 -3.23 -21.70
CA ASP A 248 7.56 -3.77 -23.00
C ASP A 248 6.08 -4.09 -23.17
N ASP A 249 5.46 -4.70 -22.16
CA ASP A 249 4.04 -5.04 -22.21
C ASP A 249 3.18 -3.76 -22.22
N ILE A 250 3.46 -2.75 -21.41
CA ILE A 250 2.71 -1.50 -21.42
C ILE A 250 2.92 -0.76 -22.75
N LYS A 251 4.15 -0.63 -23.26
CA LYS A 251 4.44 0.04 -24.52
C LYS A 251 3.78 -0.64 -25.73
N THR A 252 3.73 -1.96 -25.74
CA THR A 252 3.26 -2.70 -26.92
C THR A 252 1.77 -3.00 -26.90
N LYS A 253 1.17 -3.14 -25.71
CA LYS A 253 -0.22 -3.55 -25.55
C LYS A 253 -1.18 -2.39 -25.25
N THR A 254 -0.64 -1.22 -24.84
CA THR A 254 -1.45 -0.06 -24.48
C THR A 254 -1.01 1.18 -25.28
N PRO A 255 -1.86 2.20 -25.41
CA PRO A 255 -1.48 3.47 -26.02
C PRO A 255 -0.83 4.46 -25.02
N LEU A 256 -0.32 4.01 -23.88
CA LEU A 256 0.31 4.85 -22.89
C LEU A 256 1.69 5.34 -23.35
N ASN A 257 2.01 6.59 -23.02
CA ASN A 257 3.36 7.11 -23.15
C ASN A 257 4.17 6.68 -21.91
N VAL A 258 5.16 5.82 -22.10
CA VAL A 258 6.04 5.36 -21.01
C VAL A 258 7.28 6.22 -20.96
N LEU A 259 7.38 7.09 -19.96
CA LEU A 259 8.46 8.07 -19.81
C LEU A 259 9.50 7.55 -18.81
N ILE A 260 10.67 7.17 -19.31
CA ILE A 260 11.79 6.66 -18.51
C ILE A 260 13.00 7.57 -18.74
N ASN A 261 13.13 8.61 -17.92
CA ASN A 261 14.08 9.69 -18.12
C ASN A 261 13.93 10.27 -19.53
N ASP A 262 12.72 10.61 -19.89
CA ASP A 262 12.30 11.03 -21.22
C ASP A 262 11.17 12.07 -21.12
N ASN A 263 10.84 12.71 -22.24
CA ASN A 263 9.77 13.71 -22.29
C ASN A 263 8.96 13.66 -23.56
N ILE A 264 7.77 14.25 -23.49
CA ILE A 264 6.93 14.49 -24.66
C ILE A 264 6.40 15.92 -24.67
N GLN A 265 6.29 16.49 -25.83
CA GLN A 265 5.59 17.75 -26.03
C GLN A 265 4.08 17.47 -26.11
N ILE A 266 3.30 18.07 -25.20
CA ILE A 266 1.85 17.91 -25.17
C ILE A 266 1.10 19.08 -25.80
N MET A 267 1.72 20.26 -25.82
CA MET A 267 1.15 21.44 -26.50
C MET A 267 2.28 22.22 -27.21
N GLY A 268 1.98 22.67 -28.42
CA GLY A 268 2.85 23.56 -29.19
C GLY A 268 2.58 25.03 -28.91
N GLY A 269 3.20 25.91 -29.70
CA GLY A 269 2.97 27.34 -29.66
C GLY A 269 4.16 28.17 -29.17
N LYS A 270 3.92 29.44 -28.79
CA LYS A 270 4.98 30.36 -28.35
C LYS A 270 5.65 29.90 -27.03
N GLN A 271 4.89 29.29 -26.17
CA GLN A 271 5.36 28.64 -24.94
C GLN A 271 4.85 27.19 -24.97
N PRO A 272 5.67 26.26 -25.44
CA PRO A 272 5.26 24.87 -25.53
C PRO A 272 5.18 24.23 -24.13
N VAL A 273 4.33 23.21 -24.00
CA VAL A 273 4.17 22.44 -22.78
C VAL A 273 4.70 21.04 -22.96
N TYR A 274 5.49 20.61 -21.99
CA TYR A 274 6.09 19.28 -21.97
C TYR A 274 5.71 18.54 -20.68
N ILE A 275 5.55 17.24 -20.81
CA ILE A 275 5.60 16.31 -19.68
C ILE A 275 6.91 15.59 -19.74
N ALA A 276 7.69 15.65 -18.67
CA ALA A 276 8.91 14.90 -18.46
C ALA A 276 8.70 13.85 -17.38
N GLY A 277 9.24 12.65 -17.55
CA GLY A 277 9.13 11.58 -16.56
C GLY A 277 10.50 11.06 -16.15
N VAL A 278 10.74 10.95 -14.86
CA VAL A 278 11.94 10.30 -14.31
C VAL A 278 11.62 8.89 -13.84
N SER A 279 12.61 8.00 -13.95
CA SER A 279 12.54 6.65 -13.44
C SER A 279 12.92 6.59 -11.95
N TYR A 280 12.65 5.46 -11.30
CA TYR A 280 13.09 5.22 -9.95
C TYR A 280 14.60 4.92 -9.91
N ASP A 281 15.31 5.47 -8.90
CA ASP A 281 16.71 5.18 -8.60
C ASP A 281 16.83 4.31 -7.35
N ASN A 282 17.20 3.05 -7.54
CA ASN A 282 17.42 2.10 -6.44
C ASN A 282 18.55 2.53 -5.47
N GLU A 283 19.51 3.27 -5.96
CA GLU A 283 20.67 3.70 -5.17
C GLU A 283 20.43 5.01 -4.41
N ARG A 284 19.35 5.74 -4.77
CA ARG A 284 18.95 7.03 -4.17
C ARG A 284 20.08 8.05 -4.07
N ARG A 285 21.04 8.02 -5.02
CA ARG A 285 22.13 8.94 -5.04
C ARG A 285 21.75 10.24 -5.75
N LYS A 286 22.18 11.37 -5.19
CA LYS A 286 21.90 12.68 -5.78
C LYS A 286 22.43 12.77 -7.22
N GLU A 287 23.63 12.30 -7.49
CA GLU A 287 24.25 12.31 -8.81
C GLU A 287 23.42 11.52 -9.85
N ASN A 288 22.82 10.41 -9.43
CA ASN A 288 21.94 9.62 -10.31
C ASN A 288 20.66 10.39 -10.64
N ARG A 289 20.03 11.00 -9.62
CA ARG A 289 18.81 11.81 -9.82
C ARG A 289 19.07 13.00 -10.71
N GLU A 290 20.18 13.72 -10.52
CA GLU A 290 20.61 14.82 -11.37
C GLU A 290 20.75 14.35 -12.83
N ALA A 291 21.41 13.23 -13.08
CA ALA A 291 21.56 12.67 -14.42
C ALA A 291 20.23 12.24 -15.04
N MET A 292 19.31 11.68 -14.23
CA MET A 292 17.98 11.25 -14.68
C MET A 292 17.13 12.45 -15.09
N ILE A 293 17.07 13.49 -14.27
CA ILE A 293 16.28 14.69 -14.57
C ILE A 293 16.87 15.47 -15.73
N ASP A 294 18.20 15.59 -15.82
CA ASP A 294 18.86 16.23 -16.96
C ASP A 294 18.54 15.52 -18.26
N LYS A 295 18.50 14.19 -18.23
CA LYS A 295 18.11 13.40 -19.39
C LYS A 295 16.63 13.58 -19.71
N ALA A 296 15.75 13.56 -18.71
CA ALA A 296 14.32 13.77 -18.88
C ALA A 296 14.00 15.16 -19.46
N LEU A 297 14.77 16.19 -19.10
CA LEU A 297 14.62 17.55 -19.60
C LEU A 297 15.37 17.84 -20.91
N SER A 298 16.17 16.88 -21.39
CA SER A 298 16.96 17.06 -22.59
C SER A 298 16.11 17.38 -23.82
N GLY A 299 16.50 18.39 -24.58
CA GLY A 299 15.80 18.82 -25.80
C GLY A 299 14.57 19.69 -25.55
N ILE A 300 14.19 19.92 -24.32
CA ILE A 300 13.09 20.85 -24.00
C ILE A 300 13.56 22.30 -24.14
N PRO A 301 12.85 23.17 -24.87
CA PRO A 301 13.19 24.58 -24.98
C PRO A 301 13.14 25.31 -23.64
N ASN A 302 14.05 26.27 -23.41
CA ASN A 302 14.12 27.02 -22.14
C ASN A 302 12.85 27.82 -21.78
N ASN A 303 12.02 28.14 -22.77
CA ASN A 303 10.76 28.87 -22.58
C ASN A 303 9.55 27.92 -22.43
N ALA A 304 9.77 26.61 -22.38
CA ALA A 304 8.68 25.64 -22.19
C ALA A 304 8.13 25.67 -20.76
N PHE A 305 6.87 25.36 -20.62
CA PHE A 305 6.29 24.96 -19.34
C PHE A 305 6.43 23.45 -19.18
N VAL A 306 7.08 23.02 -18.11
CA VAL A 306 7.35 21.61 -17.87
C VAL A 306 6.56 21.10 -16.69
N ILE A 307 5.91 19.96 -16.86
CA ILE A 307 5.31 19.15 -15.79
C ILE A 307 6.20 17.93 -15.63
N LEU A 308 6.86 17.80 -14.48
CA LEU A 308 7.71 16.66 -14.16
C LEU A 308 6.88 15.61 -13.43
N LEU A 309 6.96 14.37 -13.89
CA LEU A 309 6.44 13.21 -13.20
C LEU A 309 7.57 12.50 -12.46
N ALA A 310 7.42 12.34 -11.15
CA ALA A 310 8.40 11.67 -10.29
C ALA A 310 7.69 10.86 -9.21
N HIS A 311 7.96 9.56 -9.15
CA HIS A 311 7.40 8.72 -8.10
C HIS A 311 7.97 9.07 -6.72
N HIS A 312 9.24 9.45 -6.66
CA HIS A 312 9.94 9.73 -5.41
C HIS A 312 10.01 11.24 -5.13
N PRO A 313 9.58 11.70 -3.93
CA PRO A 313 9.58 13.13 -3.58
C PRO A 313 10.99 13.75 -3.55
N GLU A 314 12.04 12.92 -3.48
CA GLU A 314 13.44 13.39 -3.50
C GLU A 314 13.80 14.14 -4.79
N PHE A 315 13.10 13.92 -5.91
CA PHE A 315 13.32 14.66 -7.15
C PHE A 315 12.85 16.13 -7.10
N PHE A 316 12.13 16.50 -6.06
CA PHE A 316 11.62 17.86 -5.91
C PHE A 316 12.75 18.90 -5.80
N ASP A 317 13.80 18.58 -5.07
CA ASP A 317 14.96 19.48 -4.94
C ASP A 317 15.67 19.70 -6.28
N GLU A 318 15.92 18.62 -7.03
CA GLU A 318 16.53 18.70 -8.36
C GLU A 318 15.62 19.41 -9.38
N ALA A 319 14.29 19.31 -9.23
CA ALA A 319 13.32 20.03 -10.06
C ALA A 319 13.36 21.53 -9.79
N ILE A 320 13.46 21.95 -8.52
CA ILE A 320 13.61 23.37 -8.14
C ILE A 320 14.89 23.94 -8.74
N GLU A 321 16.03 23.27 -8.61
CA GLU A 321 17.32 23.71 -9.16
C GLU A 321 17.25 23.96 -10.68
N ARG A 322 16.33 23.28 -11.39
CA ARG A 322 16.10 23.39 -12.84
C ARG A 322 14.91 24.27 -13.25
N ASN A 323 14.31 24.96 -12.26
CA ASN A 323 13.14 25.81 -12.45
C ASN A 323 11.95 25.08 -13.09
N VAL A 324 11.75 23.82 -12.76
CA VAL A 324 10.55 23.07 -13.18
C VAL A 324 9.35 23.60 -12.41
N PRO A 325 8.31 24.11 -13.09
CA PRO A 325 7.21 24.82 -12.43
C PRO A 325 6.24 23.87 -11.68
N LEU A 326 6.10 22.63 -12.12
CA LEU A 326 5.19 21.66 -11.48
C LEU A 326 5.83 20.26 -11.45
N THR A 327 5.80 19.63 -10.29
CA THR A 327 6.17 18.22 -10.10
C THR A 327 4.99 17.47 -9.50
N LEU A 328 4.64 16.32 -10.10
CA LEU A 328 3.55 15.41 -9.70
C LEU A 328 4.12 14.04 -9.33
#